data_bc40e37331102acb3e55c95d82b9b2cc
#
_entry.id   bc40e37331102acb3e55c95d82b9b2cc
#
_cell.length_a   1.000
_cell.length_b   1.000
_cell.length_c   1.000
_cell.angle_alpha   90.00
_cell.angle_beta   90.00
_cell.angle_gamma   90.00
#
_symmetry.space_group_name_H-M   'P 1'
#
loop_
_entity.id
_entity.type
_entity.pdbx_description
1 polymer ?
#
loop_
_entity_poly.entity_id
_entity_poly.type
_entity_poly.pdbx_seq_one_letter_code
_entity_poly.pdbx_strand_id
1 'polypeptide(L)'
;MDHEGYGHSDRSAGYSDIQSGVIDLKLAMDLVIQETGQQQASFFGQSSGALRAARFANFYPEHVSRLIVDAFVWTGKDAPTLIKRAKLLPQLLASNVRKVDAAFYQSVFTRDHAGAAEPGIADIVTRAELEYGDTVPNGTYLDMVSKLPLVDPDKVICPVLMVRAEHDGIASEEDLLAFYARLPHPDKSILKIAGLAHAALLGVNRHRLYHAVHSFLTMPERIDINFTK
;
A
#
# COMPACT_ATOMS: atom_id res chain seq x y z
N MET A 1 4.82 -7.59 -10.40
CA MET A 1 3.90 -7.10 -11.46
C MET A 1 3.95 -5.59 -11.45
N ASP A 2 4.14 -4.98 -12.60
CA ASP A 2 4.04 -3.52 -12.75
C ASP A 2 2.60 -3.16 -13.07
N HIS A 3 2.07 -2.14 -12.41
CA HIS A 3 0.77 -1.59 -12.73
C HIS A 3 0.82 -0.77 -14.02
N GLU A 4 -0.34 -0.60 -14.67
CA GLU A 4 -0.48 0.26 -15.84
C GLU A 4 0.23 1.61 -15.65
N GLY A 5 1.06 2.00 -16.61
CA GLY A 5 1.83 3.25 -16.58
C GLY A 5 3.10 3.24 -15.72
N TYR A 6 3.48 2.10 -15.15
CA TYR A 6 4.70 1.92 -14.36
C TYR A 6 5.59 0.83 -14.93
N GLY A 7 6.91 0.93 -14.70
CA GLY A 7 7.89 -0.07 -15.07
C GLY A 7 7.79 -0.50 -16.54
N HIS A 8 7.66 -1.79 -16.77
CA HIS A 8 7.54 -2.41 -18.10
C HIS A 8 6.09 -2.48 -18.63
N SER A 9 5.09 -2.10 -17.83
CA SER A 9 3.71 -2.10 -18.28
C SER A 9 3.41 -0.97 -19.25
N ASP A 10 2.39 -1.18 -20.10
CA ASP A 10 1.96 -0.22 -21.09
C ASP A 10 1.57 1.13 -20.45
N ARG A 11 1.93 2.22 -21.13
CA ARG A 11 1.56 3.58 -20.76
C ARG A 11 0.31 3.99 -21.55
N SER A 12 -0.84 3.70 -20.95
CA SER A 12 -2.10 4.15 -21.53
C SER A 12 -2.36 5.63 -21.30
N ALA A 13 -3.41 6.15 -21.94
CA ALA A 13 -3.93 7.48 -21.64
C ALA A 13 -4.70 7.56 -20.31
N GLY A 14 -4.80 6.44 -19.57
CA GLY A 14 -5.52 6.34 -18.30
C GLY A 14 -4.79 7.00 -17.12
N TYR A 15 -5.52 7.13 -16.02
CA TYR A 15 -5.00 7.71 -14.78
C TYR A 15 -4.22 6.72 -13.91
N SER A 16 -4.33 5.41 -14.16
CA SER A 16 -3.82 4.34 -13.28
C SER A 16 -4.19 4.59 -11.82
N ASP A 17 -5.47 4.70 -11.54
CA ASP A 17 -6.02 4.95 -10.21
C ASP A 17 -6.03 3.68 -9.33
N ILE A 18 -6.61 3.76 -8.14
CA ILE A 18 -6.69 2.60 -7.24
C ILE A 18 -7.56 1.50 -7.84
N GLN A 19 -8.63 1.86 -8.58
CA GLN A 19 -9.51 0.86 -9.19
C GLN A 19 -8.86 0.13 -10.38
N SER A 20 -8.09 0.82 -11.22
CA SER A 20 -7.31 0.15 -12.29
C SER A 20 -6.29 -0.83 -11.68
N GLY A 21 -5.66 -0.46 -10.57
CA GLY A 21 -4.77 -1.38 -9.86
C GLY A 21 -5.47 -2.62 -9.29
N VAL A 22 -6.77 -2.56 -8.97
CA VAL A 22 -7.56 -3.76 -8.61
C VAL A 22 -7.75 -4.67 -9.81
N ILE A 23 -7.96 -4.09 -11.00
CA ILE A 23 -8.07 -4.87 -12.25
C ILE A 23 -6.74 -5.57 -12.56
N ASP A 24 -5.63 -4.86 -12.45
CA ASP A 24 -4.30 -5.43 -12.63
C ASP A 24 -4.03 -6.60 -11.66
N LEU A 25 -4.40 -6.44 -10.37
CA LEU A 25 -4.29 -7.51 -9.37
C LEU A 25 -5.17 -8.71 -9.69
N LYS A 26 -6.38 -8.48 -10.27
CA LYS A 26 -7.24 -9.59 -10.70
C LYS A 26 -6.60 -10.38 -11.82
N LEU A 27 -6.05 -9.72 -12.84
CA LEU A 27 -5.33 -10.37 -13.92
C LEU A 27 -4.11 -11.16 -13.41
N ALA A 28 -3.36 -10.58 -12.48
CA ALA A 28 -2.23 -11.28 -11.86
C ALA A 28 -2.68 -12.52 -11.07
N MET A 29 -3.81 -12.42 -10.34
CA MET A 29 -4.36 -13.56 -9.61
C MET A 29 -4.87 -14.66 -10.55
N ASP A 30 -5.49 -14.30 -11.67
CA ASP A 30 -5.91 -15.27 -12.69
C ASP A 30 -4.71 -16.05 -13.24
N LEU A 31 -3.58 -15.37 -13.47
CA LEU A 31 -2.35 -16.04 -13.87
C LEU A 31 -1.81 -16.98 -12.77
N VAL A 32 -1.83 -16.55 -11.51
CA VAL A 32 -1.43 -17.42 -10.38
C VAL A 32 -2.30 -18.67 -10.32
N ILE A 33 -3.61 -18.54 -10.48
CA ILE A 33 -4.55 -19.67 -10.52
C ILE A 33 -4.22 -20.60 -11.68
N GLN A 34 -3.99 -20.05 -12.87
CA GLN A 34 -3.65 -20.82 -14.06
C GLN A 34 -2.35 -21.60 -13.89
N GLU A 35 -1.30 -20.97 -13.36
CA GLU A 35 0.04 -21.56 -13.27
C GLU A 35 0.21 -22.51 -12.08
N THR A 36 -0.53 -22.28 -10.98
CA THR A 36 -0.30 -23.02 -9.73
C THR A 36 -1.51 -23.83 -9.25
N GLY A 37 -2.71 -23.54 -9.77
CA GLY A 37 -3.98 -24.09 -9.26
C GLY A 37 -4.44 -23.47 -7.93
N GLN A 38 -3.65 -22.60 -7.30
CA GLN A 38 -3.99 -21.98 -6.02
C GLN A 38 -5.05 -20.90 -6.19
N GLN A 39 -6.18 -21.05 -5.51
CA GLN A 39 -7.32 -20.13 -5.61
C GLN A 39 -7.15 -18.87 -4.74
N GLN A 40 -6.22 -18.88 -3.80
CA GLN A 40 -5.95 -17.79 -2.88
C GLN A 40 -4.46 -17.49 -2.78
N ALA A 41 -4.14 -16.22 -2.53
CA ALA A 41 -2.79 -15.76 -2.24
C ALA A 41 -2.78 -14.79 -1.06
N SER A 42 -1.62 -14.63 -0.43
CA SER A 42 -1.40 -13.55 0.52
C SER A 42 -0.96 -12.30 -0.22
N PHE A 43 -1.54 -11.16 0.16
CA PHE A 43 -1.25 -9.88 -0.45
C PHE A 43 -0.48 -8.97 0.51
N PHE A 44 0.61 -8.41 0.04
CA PHE A 44 1.33 -7.32 0.70
C PHE A 44 1.22 -6.06 -0.16
N GLY A 45 0.78 -4.97 0.45
CA GLY A 45 0.75 -3.66 -0.21
C GLY A 45 1.39 -2.58 0.65
N GLN A 46 2.12 -1.66 0.01
CA GLN A 46 2.67 -0.48 0.66
C GLN A 46 2.13 0.79 0.00
N SER A 47 1.72 1.79 0.80
CA SER A 47 1.25 3.09 0.33
C SER A 47 0.03 2.95 -0.62
N SER A 48 0.11 3.42 -1.86
CA SER A 48 -0.94 3.20 -2.87
C SER A 48 -1.17 1.72 -3.17
N GLY A 49 -0.13 0.88 -3.05
CA GLY A 49 -0.25 -0.57 -3.13
C GLY A 49 -1.07 -1.17 -1.99
N ALA A 50 -1.01 -0.59 -0.78
CA ALA A 50 -1.85 -1.00 0.34
C ALA A 50 -3.33 -0.71 0.07
N LEU A 51 -3.65 0.44 -0.54
CA LEU A 51 -5.02 0.76 -0.97
C LEU A 51 -5.52 -0.20 -2.06
N ARG A 52 -4.67 -0.50 -3.06
CA ARG A 52 -4.99 -1.45 -4.13
C ARG A 52 -5.26 -2.85 -3.59
N ALA A 53 -4.38 -3.36 -2.73
CA ALA A 53 -4.51 -4.69 -2.12
C ALA A 53 -5.75 -4.79 -1.20
N ALA A 54 -5.99 -3.78 -0.36
CA ALA A 54 -7.15 -3.76 0.52
C ALA A 54 -8.47 -3.60 -0.27
N ARG A 55 -8.47 -2.79 -1.33
CA ARG A 55 -9.63 -2.67 -2.22
C ARG A 55 -9.85 -3.94 -3.04
N PHE A 56 -8.79 -4.63 -3.47
CA PHE A 56 -8.90 -5.95 -4.09
C PHE A 56 -9.60 -6.95 -3.15
N ALA A 57 -9.24 -6.96 -1.87
CA ALA A 57 -9.91 -7.80 -0.87
C ALA A 57 -11.40 -7.46 -0.69
N ASN A 58 -11.84 -6.22 -0.96
CA ASN A 58 -13.27 -5.87 -0.96
C ASN A 58 -14.04 -6.46 -2.15
N PHE A 59 -13.40 -6.59 -3.32
CA PHE A 59 -14.05 -7.05 -4.55
C PHE A 59 -13.91 -8.56 -4.78
N TYR A 60 -12.81 -9.14 -4.31
CA TYR A 60 -12.42 -10.53 -4.54
C TYR A 60 -11.95 -11.19 -3.23
N PRO A 61 -12.78 -11.18 -2.17
CA PRO A 61 -12.38 -11.72 -0.86
C PRO A 61 -12.02 -13.20 -0.91
N GLU A 62 -12.62 -13.95 -1.86
CA GLU A 62 -12.36 -15.37 -2.10
C GLU A 62 -10.92 -15.66 -2.55
N HIS A 63 -10.21 -14.65 -3.08
CA HIS A 63 -8.83 -14.80 -3.56
C HIS A 63 -7.77 -14.36 -2.54
N VAL A 64 -8.18 -13.85 -1.37
CA VAL A 64 -7.23 -13.31 -0.38
C VAL A 64 -7.17 -14.19 0.86
N SER A 65 -6.05 -14.90 1.03
CA SER A 65 -5.80 -15.72 2.22
C SER A 65 -5.36 -14.88 3.43
N ARG A 66 -4.51 -13.88 3.22
CA ARG A 66 -4.01 -12.93 4.23
C ARG A 66 -3.74 -11.58 3.56
N LEU A 67 -4.01 -10.48 4.28
CA LEU A 67 -3.75 -9.14 3.80
C LEU A 67 -2.76 -8.43 4.73
N ILE A 68 -1.68 -7.87 4.16
CA ILE A 68 -0.72 -7.04 4.88
C ILE A 68 -0.73 -5.66 4.25
N VAL A 69 -1.01 -4.63 5.03
CA VAL A 69 -1.02 -3.24 4.58
C VAL A 69 0.02 -2.43 5.36
N ASP A 70 1.03 -1.91 4.66
CA ASP A 70 2.04 -1.01 5.18
C ASP A 70 1.84 0.40 4.61
N ALA A 71 2.05 1.43 5.42
CA ALA A 71 1.82 2.82 5.00
C ALA A 71 0.41 3.05 4.42
N PHE A 72 -0.59 2.39 5.00
CA PHE A 72 -2.00 2.47 4.60
C PHE A 72 -2.63 3.78 5.07
N VAL A 73 -3.63 4.25 4.36
CA VAL A 73 -4.51 5.36 4.76
C VAL A 73 -5.96 4.97 4.47
N TRP A 74 -6.87 5.29 5.39
CA TRP A 74 -8.30 4.99 5.20
C TRP A 74 -9.10 6.21 4.74
N THR A 75 -9.33 7.17 5.63
CA THR A 75 -10.07 8.41 5.30
C THR A 75 -9.15 9.57 4.95
N GLY A 76 -7.89 9.50 5.35
CA GLY A 76 -6.92 10.58 5.21
C GLY A 76 -7.11 11.74 6.20
N LYS A 77 -7.98 11.58 7.20
CA LYS A 77 -8.18 12.60 8.23
C LYS A 77 -6.88 12.83 8.98
N ASP A 78 -6.52 14.10 9.13
CA ASP A 78 -5.32 14.57 9.85
C ASP A 78 -3.99 13.97 9.33
N ALA A 79 -3.96 13.54 8.06
CA ALA A 79 -2.78 12.98 7.40
C ALA A 79 -1.85 14.10 6.88
N PRO A 80 -0.65 14.32 7.46
CA PRO A 80 0.20 15.46 7.09
C PRO A 80 0.60 15.46 5.62
N THR A 81 0.88 14.28 5.07
CA THR A 81 1.25 14.12 3.65
C THR A 81 0.09 14.45 2.73
N LEU A 82 -1.14 14.02 3.05
CA LEU A 82 -2.31 14.27 2.21
C LEU A 82 -2.76 15.73 2.28
N ILE A 83 -2.66 16.38 3.43
CA ILE A 83 -2.92 17.82 3.57
C ILE A 83 -1.99 18.64 2.64
N LYS A 84 -0.70 18.28 2.58
CA LYS A 84 0.25 18.92 1.67
C LYS A 84 -0.08 18.61 0.20
N ARG A 85 -0.40 17.35 -0.11
CA ARG A 85 -0.69 16.85 -1.46
C ARG A 85 -1.99 17.41 -2.02
N ALA A 86 -3.00 17.70 -1.18
CA ALA A 86 -4.28 18.28 -1.60
C ALA A 86 -4.11 19.65 -2.30
N LYS A 87 -3.02 20.39 -2.01
CA LYS A 87 -2.70 21.63 -2.71
C LYS A 87 -2.39 21.43 -4.19
N LEU A 88 -2.07 20.21 -4.61
CA LEU A 88 -1.79 19.84 -6.00
C LEU A 88 -3.06 19.44 -6.77
N LEU A 89 -4.24 19.41 -6.14
CA LEU A 89 -5.46 18.91 -6.76
C LEU A 89 -5.77 19.54 -8.13
N PRO A 90 -5.67 20.88 -8.35
CA PRO A 90 -5.90 21.45 -9.67
C PRO A 90 -4.95 20.91 -10.74
N GLN A 91 -3.68 20.65 -10.39
CA GLN A 91 -2.68 20.09 -11.30
C GLN A 91 -2.96 18.61 -11.60
N LEU A 92 -3.37 17.85 -10.59
CA LEU A 92 -3.74 16.44 -10.73
C LEU A 92 -4.98 16.23 -11.61
N LEU A 93 -5.92 17.19 -11.60
CA LEU A 93 -7.10 17.18 -12.46
C LEU A 93 -6.79 17.61 -13.91
N ALA A 94 -5.76 18.42 -14.11
CA ALA A 94 -5.41 18.97 -15.43
C ALA A 94 -4.64 17.98 -16.32
N SER A 95 -4.12 16.87 -15.76
CA SER A 95 -3.31 15.89 -16.51
C SER A 95 -3.45 14.49 -15.92
N ASN A 96 -3.41 13.48 -16.78
CA ASN A 96 -3.40 12.07 -16.37
C ASN A 96 -2.05 11.64 -15.78
N VAL A 97 -1.00 12.39 -16.07
CA VAL A 97 0.36 12.11 -15.62
C VAL A 97 0.99 13.35 -14.99
N ARG A 98 1.99 13.15 -14.15
CA ARG A 98 2.87 14.19 -13.63
C ARG A 98 4.33 13.90 -13.95
N LYS A 99 5.11 14.93 -14.09
CA LYS A 99 6.57 14.80 -14.17
C LYS A 99 7.14 14.38 -12.82
N VAL A 100 8.16 13.55 -12.89
CA VAL A 100 8.99 13.12 -11.78
C VAL A 100 10.46 13.31 -12.16
N ASP A 101 11.28 13.59 -11.17
CA ASP A 101 12.72 13.81 -11.33
C ASP A 101 13.48 13.20 -10.14
N ALA A 102 14.79 13.36 -10.15
CA ALA A 102 15.64 12.87 -9.08
C ALA A 102 15.23 13.43 -7.70
N ALA A 103 14.87 14.71 -7.63
CA ALA A 103 14.45 15.35 -6.38
C ALA A 103 13.15 14.74 -5.84
N PHE A 104 12.20 14.42 -6.73
CA PHE A 104 10.98 13.73 -6.35
C PHE A 104 11.28 12.37 -5.69
N TYR A 105 12.06 11.51 -6.36
CA TYR A 105 12.36 10.17 -5.82
C TYR A 105 13.17 10.24 -4.52
N GLN A 106 14.19 11.09 -4.45
CA GLN A 106 14.97 11.30 -3.22
C GLN A 106 14.11 11.80 -2.06
N SER A 107 13.10 12.64 -2.33
CA SER A 107 12.19 13.15 -1.31
C SER A 107 11.35 12.05 -0.64
N VAL A 108 11.09 10.93 -1.32
CA VAL A 108 10.34 9.80 -0.75
C VAL A 108 11.09 9.19 0.45
N PHE A 109 12.42 9.24 0.42
CA PHE A 109 13.28 8.67 1.46
C PHE A 109 13.64 9.64 2.60
N THR A 110 13.43 10.94 2.39
CA THR A 110 13.90 11.97 3.34
C THR A 110 12.78 12.80 3.96
N ARG A 111 11.60 12.87 3.32
CA ARG A 111 10.52 13.81 3.70
C ARG A 111 9.92 13.57 5.08
N ASP A 112 9.87 12.30 5.54
CA ASP A 112 9.22 11.95 6.80
C ASP A 112 10.23 11.88 7.95
N HIS A 113 11.42 11.33 7.72
CA HIS A 113 12.51 11.32 8.68
C HIS A 113 13.87 11.13 7.99
N ALA A 114 14.76 12.10 8.13
CA ALA A 114 16.11 12.02 7.58
C ALA A 114 16.90 10.87 8.27
N GLY A 115 17.62 10.08 7.47
CA GLY A 115 18.43 8.95 7.96
C GLY A 115 17.64 7.65 8.21
N ALA A 116 16.33 7.63 7.97
CA ALA A 116 15.55 6.39 8.08
C ALA A 116 15.79 5.42 6.91
N ALA A 117 16.22 5.92 5.76
CA ALA A 117 16.54 5.11 4.58
C ALA A 117 17.97 4.55 4.63
N GLU A 118 18.20 3.40 4.00
CA GLU A 118 19.53 2.84 3.82
C GLU A 118 20.41 3.82 3.03
N PRO A 119 21.68 4.06 3.45
CA PRO A 119 22.58 4.95 2.73
C PRO A 119 22.72 4.57 1.24
N GLY A 120 22.60 5.56 0.35
CA GLY A 120 22.71 5.37 -1.12
C GLY A 120 21.47 4.76 -1.79
N ILE A 121 20.48 4.26 -1.05
CA ILE A 121 19.30 3.61 -1.65
C ILE A 121 18.46 4.59 -2.47
N ALA A 122 18.36 5.83 -2.02
CA ALA A 122 17.63 6.87 -2.74
C ALA A 122 18.19 7.10 -4.15
N ASP A 123 19.52 7.12 -4.30
CA ASP A 123 20.20 7.29 -5.59
C ASP A 123 20.02 6.06 -6.49
N ILE A 124 20.07 4.86 -5.91
CA ILE A 124 19.86 3.60 -6.65
C ILE A 124 18.44 3.55 -7.21
N VAL A 125 17.43 3.78 -6.37
CA VAL A 125 16.02 3.78 -6.79
C VAL A 125 15.75 4.90 -7.79
N THR A 126 16.28 6.11 -7.56
CA THR A 126 16.13 7.23 -8.49
C THR A 126 16.62 6.87 -9.88
N ARG A 127 17.79 6.28 -10.01
CA ARG A 127 18.33 5.85 -11.31
C ARG A 127 17.47 4.79 -11.96
N ALA A 128 17.11 3.75 -11.21
CA ALA A 128 16.29 2.66 -11.72
C ALA A 128 14.91 3.13 -12.20
N GLU A 129 14.23 4.00 -11.44
CA GLU A 129 12.91 4.51 -11.81
C GLU A 129 12.97 5.44 -13.04
N LEU A 130 13.99 6.29 -13.15
CA LEU A 130 14.13 7.21 -14.27
C LEU A 130 14.52 6.51 -15.59
N GLU A 131 14.98 5.25 -15.56
CA GLU A 131 15.16 4.43 -16.77
C GLU A 131 13.82 4.16 -17.47
N TYR A 132 12.71 4.14 -16.73
CA TYR A 132 11.36 3.96 -17.28
C TYR A 132 10.69 5.27 -17.71
N GLY A 133 11.36 6.41 -17.56
CA GLY A 133 10.90 7.73 -18.00
C GLY A 133 10.72 8.72 -16.85
N ASP A 134 10.34 9.94 -17.22
CA ASP A 134 10.20 11.09 -16.32
C ASP A 134 8.75 11.45 -15.96
N THR A 135 7.81 10.53 -16.23
CA THR A 135 6.39 10.73 -15.94
C THR A 135 5.79 9.52 -15.27
N VAL A 136 4.85 9.77 -14.34
CA VAL A 136 4.06 8.71 -13.68
C VAL A 136 2.58 9.10 -13.65
N PRO A 137 1.66 8.12 -13.64
CA PRO A 137 0.22 8.39 -13.55
C PRO A 137 -0.19 9.17 -12.30
N ASN A 138 -1.24 10.00 -12.44
CA ASN A 138 -1.77 10.83 -11.36
C ASN A 138 -2.86 10.14 -10.53
N GLY A 139 -3.43 9.02 -11.00
CA GLY A 139 -4.66 8.46 -10.45
C GLY A 139 -4.59 8.14 -8.96
N THR A 140 -3.50 7.52 -8.49
CA THR A 140 -3.36 7.22 -7.05
C THR A 140 -3.30 8.47 -6.18
N TYR A 141 -2.68 9.55 -6.66
CA TYR A 141 -2.63 10.82 -5.94
C TYR A 141 -3.99 11.50 -5.93
N LEU A 142 -4.66 11.53 -7.08
CA LEU A 142 -6.01 12.07 -7.21
C LEU A 142 -6.99 11.34 -6.28
N ASP A 143 -6.98 10.03 -6.27
CA ASP A 143 -7.83 9.22 -5.40
C ASP A 143 -7.58 9.52 -3.92
N MET A 144 -6.31 9.56 -3.49
CA MET A 144 -5.95 9.83 -2.09
C MET A 144 -6.30 11.25 -1.62
N VAL A 145 -6.38 12.25 -2.51
CA VAL A 145 -6.70 13.63 -2.10
C VAL A 145 -8.16 14.00 -2.32
N SER A 146 -8.95 13.19 -3.03
CA SER A 146 -10.32 13.58 -3.41
C SER A 146 -11.39 12.50 -3.24
N LYS A 147 -11.02 11.22 -3.05
CA LYS A 147 -12.00 10.13 -3.07
C LYS A 147 -11.96 9.18 -1.85
N LEU A 148 -11.08 9.42 -0.87
CA LEU A 148 -11.06 8.58 0.34
C LEU A 148 -12.38 8.74 1.14
N PRO A 149 -12.88 7.67 1.76
CA PRO A 149 -12.32 6.33 1.83
C PRO A 149 -12.64 5.46 0.59
N LEU A 150 -11.66 4.65 0.14
CA LEU A 150 -11.81 3.74 -1.00
C LEU A 150 -12.02 2.29 -0.57
N VAL A 151 -11.74 1.96 0.67
CA VAL A 151 -11.82 0.61 1.23
C VAL A 151 -12.90 0.59 2.30
N ASP A 152 -13.81 -0.37 2.18
CA ASP A 152 -14.80 -0.69 3.20
C ASP A 152 -14.22 -1.74 4.15
N PRO A 153 -13.91 -1.39 5.41
CA PRO A 153 -13.32 -2.34 6.34
C PRO A 153 -14.20 -3.55 6.61
N ASP A 154 -15.54 -3.40 6.57
CA ASP A 154 -16.49 -4.47 6.86
C ASP A 154 -16.47 -5.59 5.79
N LYS A 155 -15.91 -5.29 4.61
CA LYS A 155 -15.73 -6.25 3.50
C LYS A 155 -14.35 -6.89 3.45
N VAL A 156 -13.43 -6.51 4.33
CA VAL A 156 -12.12 -7.16 4.44
C VAL A 156 -12.25 -8.32 5.43
N ILE A 157 -12.64 -9.48 4.92
CA ILE A 157 -13.02 -10.65 5.73
C ILE A 157 -11.89 -11.65 5.97
N CYS A 158 -10.69 -11.40 5.46
CA CYS A 158 -9.49 -12.22 5.68
C CYS A 158 -8.69 -11.75 6.92
N PRO A 159 -7.73 -12.55 7.42
CA PRO A 159 -6.73 -12.09 8.39
C PRO A 159 -5.96 -10.87 7.91
N VAL A 160 -5.74 -9.87 8.78
CA VAL A 160 -5.09 -8.60 8.43
C VAL A 160 -3.95 -8.25 9.39
N LEU A 161 -2.79 -7.93 8.81
CA LEU A 161 -1.72 -7.20 9.50
C LEU A 161 -1.65 -5.77 8.96
N MET A 162 -1.87 -4.79 9.81
CA MET A 162 -1.61 -3.38 9.52
C MET A 162 -0.26 -2.98 10.11
N VAL A 163 0.63 -2.46 9.28
CA VAL A 163 1.93 -1.93 9.75
C VAL A 163 1.93 -0.42 9.62
N ARG A 164 2.35 0.25 10.69
CA ARG A 164 2.60 1.68 10.74
C ARG A 164 4.08 1.94 11.07
N ALA A 165 4.79 2.57 10.17
CA ALA A 165 6.11 3.11 10.46
C ALA A 165 5.99 4.31 11.43
N GLU A 166 6.91 4.41 12.39
CA GLU A 166 6.90 5.47 13.44
C GLU A 166 6.79 6.88 12.84
N HIS A 167 7.55 7.13 11.76
CA HIS A 167 7.69 8.45 11.16
C HIS A 167 6.85 8.63 9.88
N ASP A 168 5.94 7.69 9.55
CA ASP A 168 5.13 7.82 8.34
C ASP A 168 4.01 8.85 8.49
N GLY A 169 4.03 9.87 7.65
CA GLY A 169 3.03 10.94 7.62
C GLY A 169 1.85 10.71 6.69
N ILE A 170 1.68 9.49 6.11
CA ILE A 170 0.59 9.21 5.15
C ILE A 170 -0.78 9.12 5.80
N ALA A 171 -0.85 8.73 7.08
CA ALA A 171 -2.08 8.61 7.85
C ALA A 171 -1.86 9.03 9.30
N SER A 172 -2.92 9.48 9.96
CA SER A 172 -2.92 9.61 11.43
C SER A 172 -3.07 8.24 12.09
N GLU A 173 -2.67 8.13 13.35
CA GLU A 173 -2.84 6.89 14.12
C GLU A 173 -4.33 6.60 14.38
N GLU A 174 -5.10 7.65 14.61
CA GLU A 174 -6.56 7.59 14.81
C GLU A 174 -7.29 7.05 13.57
N ASP A 175 -6.88 7.46 12.37
CA ASP A 175 -7.44 6.95 11.10
C ASP A 175 -7.23 5.45 10.96
N LEU A 176 -6.03 4.96 11.30
CA LEU A 176 -5.69 3.54 11.24
C LEU A 176 -6.41 2.73 12.31
N LEU A 177 -6.50 3.23 13.54
CA LEU A 177 -7.22 2.57 14.63
C LEU A 177 -8.72 2.48 14.34
N ALA A 178 -9.31 3.53 13.73
CA ALA A 178 -10.71 3.51 13.33
C ALA A 178 -10.99 2.45 12.24
N PHE A 179 -10.10 2.29 11.26
CA PHE A 179 -10.18 1.21 10.27
C PHE A 179 -10.04 -0.16 10.94
N TYR A 180 -9.00 -0.35 11.76
CA TYR A 180 -8.74 -1.60 12.49
C TYR A 180 -9.91 -2.05 13.34
N ALA A 181 -10.55 -1.14 14.04
CA ALA A 181 -11.69 -1.44 14.92
C ALA A 181 -12.86 -2.08 14.15
N ARG A 182 -13.05 -1.69 12.88
CA ARG A 182 -14.16 -2.17 12.03
C ARG A 182 -13.86 -3.48 11.30
N LEU A 183 -12.59 -3.91 11.20
CA LEU A 183 -12.27 -5.18 10.55
C LEU A 183 -13.01 -6.34 11.23
N PRO A 184 -13.77 -7.17 10.49
CA PRO A 184 -14.60 -8.22 11.10
C PRO A 184 -13.82 -9.46 11.51
N HIS A 185 -12.68 -9.74 10.84
CA HIS A 185 -11.92 -10.96 11.10
C HIS A 185 -11.22 -10.89 12.46
N PRO A 186 -11.29 -11.95 13.29
CA PRO A 186 -10.67 -11.96 14.62
C PRO A 186 -9.13 -11.95 14.57
N ASP A 187 -8.51 -12.58 13.55
CA ASP A 187 -7.06 -12.55 13.35
C ASP A 187 -6.67 -11.24 12.66
N LYS A 188 -6.69 -10.17 13.41
CA LYS A 188 -6.28 -8.84 12.97
C LYS A 188 -5.24 -8.26 13.93
N SER A 189 -4.23 -7.62 13.39
CA SER A 189 -3.16 -7.00 14.16
C SER A 189 -2.82 -5.62 13.61
N ILE A 190 -2.49 -4.69 14.49
CA ILE A 190 -1.86 -3.42 14.12
C ILE A 190 -0.53 -3.31 14.84
N LEU A 191 0.53 -3.02 14.11
CA LEU A 191 1.88 -2.95 14.62
C LEU A 191 2.53 -1.63 14.25
N LYS A 192 2.92 -0.83 15.25
CA LYS A 192 3.77 0.35 15.06
C LYS A 192 5.23 -0.04 15.24
N ILE A 193 6.04 0.19 14.20
CA ILE A 193 7.46 -0.18 14.23
C ILE A 193 8.33 1.07 14.35
N ALA A 194 9.07 1.17 15.46
CA ALA A 194 10.00 2.25 15.71
C ALA A 194 11.20 2.23 14.74
N GLY A 195 11.67 3.43 14.35
CA GLY A 195 12.83 3.63 13.49
C GLY A 195 12.56 3.39 12.01
N LEU A 196 11.29 3.32 11.58
CA LEU A 196 10.87 3.26 10.19
C LEU A 196 10.17 4.55 9.76
N ALA A 197 10.27 4.87 8.47
CA ALA A 197 9.54 5.93 7.78
C ALA A 197 8.76 5.35 6.59
N HIS A 198 8.16 6.18 5.74
CA HIS A 198 7.29 5.75 4.64
C HIS A 198 7.91 4.67 3.73
N ALA A 199 9.17 4.80 3.36
CA ALA A 199 9.89 3.80 2.55
C ALA A 199 10.43 2.64 3.40
N ALA A 200 9.60 2.04 4.25
CA ALA A 200 9.99 1.07 5.28
C ALA A 200 10.71 -0.16 4.73
N LEU A 201 10.36 -0.64 3.52
CA LEU A 201 11.00 -1.77 2.83
C LEU A 201 12.49 -1.54 2.53
N LEU A 202 12.91 -0.28 2.41
CA LEU A 202 14.26 0.14 2.04
C LEU A 202 14.93 0.96 3.15
N GLY A 203 14.36 0.93 4.35
CA GLY A 203 14.89 1.59 5.53
C GLY A 203 16.04 0.85 6.20
N VAL A 204 16.84 1.56 7.01
CA VAL A 204 17.91 0.96 7.82
C VAL A 204 17.38 -0.12 8.78
N ASN A 205 16.15 0.01 9.22
CA ASN A 205 15.45 -0.93 10.11
C ASN A 205 14.50 -1.88 9.38
N ARG A 206 14.59 -2.04 8.04
CA ARG A 206 13.69 -2.87 7.21
C ARG A 206 13.51 -4.31 7.71
N HIS A 207 14.54 -4.90 8.32
CA HIS A 207 14.46 -6.27 8.84
C HIS A 207 13.43 -6.45 9.96
N ARG A 208 13.07 -5.37 10.66
CA ARG A 208 11.97 -5.39 11.64
C ARG A 208 10.62 -5.56 10.97
N LEU A 209 10.41 -4.87 9.82
CA LEU A 209 9.23 -5.05 8.99
C LEU A 209 9.19 -6.46 8.39
N TYR A 210 10.31 -6.94 7.83
CA TYR A 210 10.39 -8.28 7.25
C TYR A 210 10.07 -9.36 8.27
N HIS A 211 10.56 -9.23 9.50
CA HIS A 211 10.26 -10.15 10.59
C HIS A 211 8.76 -10.16 10.93
N ALA A 212 8.14 -8.99 11.04
CA ALA A 212 6.71 -8.87 11.33
C ALA A 212 5.85 -9.51 10.22
N VAL A 213 6.17 -9.21 8.96
CA VAL A 213 5.49 -9.76 7.78
C VAL A 213 5.64 -11.29 7.74
N HIS A 214 6.88 -11.80 7.90
CA HIS A 214 7.14 -13.24 7.91
C HIS A 214 6.38 -13.95 9.03
N SER A 215 6.42 -13.41 10.24
CA SER A 215 5.72 -13.98 11.40
C SER A 215 4.21 -14.05 11.18
N PHE A 216 3.62 -13.03 10.55
CA PHE A 216 2.20 -13.03 10.22
C PHE A 216 1.87 -14.05 9.12
N LEU A 217 2.69 -14.14 8.08
CA LEU A 217 2.48 -15.09 6.97
C LEU A 217 2.61 -16.55 7.41
N THR A 218 3.47 -16.83 8.39
CA THR A 218 3.71 -18.19 8.92
C THR A 218 2.92 -18.48 10.20
N MET A 219 2.04 -17.58 10.62
CA MET A 219 1.20 -17.79 11.80
C MET A 219 0.30 -19.01 11.59
N PRO A 220 0.29 -19.99 12.52
CA PRO A 220 -0.62 -21.13 12.46
C PRO A 220 -2.07 -20.69 12.36
N GLU A 221 -2.89 -21.53 11.74
CA GLU A 221 -4.33 -21.30 11.71
C GLU A 221 -4.91 -21.34 13.14
N ARG A 222 -5.93 -20.52 13.34
CA ARG A 222 -6.65 -20.46 14.62
C ARG A 222 -7.43 -21.77 14.83
N ILE A 223 -7.28 -22.35 16.01
CA ILE A 223 -8.14 -23.43 16.46
C ILE A 223 -9.38 -22.81 17.10
N ASP A 224 -10.55 -23.11 16.55
CA ASP A 224 -11.81 -22.62 17.11
C ASP A 224 -12.07 -23.28 18.48
N ILE A 225 -12.13 -22.45 19.52
CA ILE A 225 -12.48 -22.90 20.86
C ILE A 225 -14.00 -22.89 20.97
N ASN A 226 -14.64 -24.03 20.68
CA ASN A 226 -16.06 -24.22 20.95
C ASN A 226 -16.20 -24.46 22.45
N PHE A 227 -16.60 -23.43 23.21
CA PHE A 227 -17.15 -23.65 24.55
C PHE A 227 -18.53 -24.33 24.41
N THR A 228 -18.54 -25.63 24.42
CA THR A 228 -19.79 -26.35 24.73
C THR A 228 -20.19 -25.96 26.15
N LYS A 229 -21.29 -25.19 26.27
CA LYS A 229 -21.99 -24.93 27.53
C LYS A 229 -22.66 -26.20 28.01
#